data_c031d4d06cb4bfb86b2a46d95058a121
#
_entry.id   c031d4d06cb4bfb86b2a46d95058a121
#
_cell.length_a   1.000
_cell.length_b   1.000
_cell.length_c   1.000
_cell.angle_alpha   90.00
_cell.angle_beta   90.00
_cell.angle_gamma   90.00
#
_symmetry.space_group_name_H-M   'P 1'
#
loop_
_entity.id
_entity.type
_entity.pdbx_description
1 polymer ?
#
loop_
_entity_poly.entity_id
_entity_poly.type
_entity_poly.pdbx_seq_one_letter_code
_entity_poly.pdbx_strand_id
1 'polypeptide(L)'
;PKEWTEEFTDMTQAELMDWGKRNSENRKIVFETQFVNVAEVLQEGVTDYPDIAVMNLMKVKHGKYKAYEDIEKATTKTIAKGSPRKGWSLGKRIDRIGTEIAWTHFTVDWFDKYSDFLKLNARPSSNADKNYQNMMKLRDLTNRIVLEKFIFLNK
;
A
#
# COMPACT_ATOMS: atom_id res chain seq x y z
N PRO A 1 15.13 4.82 -13.45
CA PRO A 1 15.52 5.45 -12.28
C PRO A 1 16.14 6.84 -12.39
N LYS A 2 15.65 7.69 -13.30
CA LYS A 2 16.04 9.11 -13.31
C LYS A 2 15.40 9.89 -12.13
N GLU A 3 14.28 9.41 -11.63
CA GLU A 3 13.50 10.09 -10.57
C GLU A 3 14.16 10.04 -9.18
N TRP A 4 14.96 9.01 -8.91
CA TRP A 4 15.69 8.91 -7.64
C TRP A 4 16.86 9.89 -7.52
N THR A 5 17.39 10.38 -8.64
CA THR A 5 18.51 11.32 -8.63
C THR A 5 18.08 12.77 -8.43
N GLU A 6 16.81 13.11 -8.69
CA GLU A 6 16.31 14.48 -8.54
C GLU A 6 16.03 14.87 -7.09
N GLU A 7 15.59 13.92 -6.23
CA GLU A 7 15.39 14.17 -4.79
C GLU A 7 16.67 14.31 -3.97
N PHE A 8 17.82 13.90 -4.50
CA PHE A 8 19.14 13.99 -3.86
C PHE A 8 20.09 14.94 -4.59
N THR A 9 19.54 15.87 -5.37
CA THR A 9 20.33 16.76 -6.24
C THR A 9 21.29 17.69 -5.51
N ASP A 10 21.08 17.92 -4.22
CA ASP A 10 21.95 18.79 -3.41
C ASP A 10 23.13 18.03 -2.77
N MET A 11 23.21 16.72 -2.94
CA MET A 11 24.29 15.89 -2.41
C MET A 11 25.34 15.60 -3.49
N THR A 12 26.59 15.80 -3.15
CA THR A 12 27.70 15.33 -3.99
C THR A 12 27.75 13.80 -4.01
N GLN A 13 28.38 13.24 -5.03
CA GLN A 13 28.53 11.77 -5.13
C GLN A 13 29.25 11.17 -3.89
N ALA A 14 30.20 11.91 -3.30
CA ALA A 14 30.89 11.48 -2.09
C ALA A 14 29.94 11.42 -0.87
N GLU A 15 29.07 12.42 -0.72
CA GLU A 15 28.05 12.46 0.35
C GLU A 15 27.02 11.35 0.18
N LEU A 16 26.59 11.06 -1.06
CA LEU A 16 25.69 9.93 -1.34
C LEU A 16 26.33 8.58 -0.99
N MET A 17 27.62 8.40 -1.30
CA MET A 17 28.35 7.17 -0.96
C MET A 17 28.53 7.03 0.55
N ASP A 18 28.87 8.12 1.25
CA ASP A 18 29.01 8.13 2.71
C ASP A 18 27.65 7.87 3.40
N TRP A 19 26.58 8.50 2.91
CA TRP A 19 25.23 8.23 3.36
C TRP A 19 24.84 6.76 3.15
N GLY A 20 25.10 6.20 1.98
CA GLY A 20 24.85 4.80 1.66
C GLY A 20 25.61 3.85 2.58
N LYS A 21 26.90 4.14 2.84
CA LYS A 21 27.73 3.38 3.78
C LYS A 21 27.17 3.41 5.19
N ARG A 22 26.91 4.58 5.74
CA ARG A 22 26.33 4.76 7.10
C ARG A 22 24.98 4.05 7.23
N ASN A 23 24.14 4.10 6.20
CA ASN A 23 22.88 3.35 6.19
C ASN A 23 23.08 1.85 6.23
N SER A 24 24.03 1.32 5.47
CA SER A 24 24.33 -0.13 5.46
C SER A 24 24.94 -0.62 6.77
N GLU A 25 25.70 0.21 7.46
CA GLU A 25 26.31 -0.09 8.77
C GLU A 25 25.26 -0.11 9.90
N ASN A 26 24.23 0.76 9.81
CA ASN A 26 23.25 0.97 10.87
C ASN A 26 21.94 0.19 10.66
N ARG A 27 21.79 -0.55 9.57
CA ARG A 27 20.58 -1.35 9.29
C ARG A 27 20.91 -2.67 8.63
N LYS A 28 20.10 -3.67 8.93
CA LYS A 28 20.06 -4.94 8.22
C LYS A 28 18.83 -4.95 7.33
N ILE A 29 19.01 -5.14 6.02
CA ILE A 29 17.89 -5.41 5.13
C ILE A 29 17.38 -6.80 5.46
N VAL A 30 16.18 -6.89 6.01
CA VAL A 30 15.54 -8.16 6.38
C VAL A 30 14.75 -8.69 5.18
N PHE A 31 14.21 -7.78 4.37
CA PHE A 31 13.37 -8.13 3.24
C PHE A 31 13.33 -6.97 2.22
N GLU A 32 13.40 -7.30 0.95
CA GLU A 32 13.22 -6.38 -0.16
C GLU A 32 12.23 -6.98 -1.15
N THR A 33 11.41 -6.14 -1.77
CA THR A 33 10.41 -6.57 -2.74
C THR A 33 10.18 -5.52 -3.80
N GLN A 34 9.81 -5.99 -4.99
CA GLN A 34 9.40 -5.14 -6.09
C GLN A 34 7.90 -5.32 -6.35
N PHE A 35 7.23 -4.24 -6.66
CA PHE A 35 5.80 -4.26 -6.95
C PHE A 35 5.44 -3.27 -8.07
N VAL A 36 4.26 -3.47 -8.64
CA VAL A 36 3.62 -2.53 -9.56
C VAL A 36 2.31 -2.05 -8.99
N ASN A 37 1.97 -0.80 -9.24
CA ASN A 37 0.64 -0.27 -8.96
C ASN A 37 -0.33 -0.80 -10.02
N VAL A 38 -1.40 -1.48 -9.58
CA VAL A 38 -2.41 -2.11 -10.44
C VAL A 38 -3.62 -1.21 -10.62
N ALA A 39 -3.98 -0.46 -9.57
CA ALA A 39 -5.09 0.49 -9.57
C ALA A 39 -4.96 1.46 -8.41
N GLU A 40 -5.49 2.65 -8.61
CA GLU A 40 -5.53 3.71 -7.60
C GLU A 40 -6.78 4.55 -7.76
N VAL A 41 -7.35 4.98 -6.65
CA VAL A 41 -8.49 5.89 -6.58
C VAL A 41 -8.29 6.86 -5.43
N LEU A 42 -8.31 8.16 -5.71
CA LEU A 42 -8.38 9.21 -4.70
C LEU A 42 -9.80 9.78 -4.63
N GLN A 43 -10.21 10.23 -3.46
CA GLN A 43 -11.46 10.95 -3.29
C GLN A 43 -11.39 12.29 -4.05
N GLU A 44 -12.49 12.71 -4.63
CA GLU A 44 -12.56 14.00 -5.32
C GLU A 44 -12.08 15.16 -4.43
N GLY A 45 -11.16 15.97 -4.95
CA GLY A 45 -10.55 17.12 -4.26
C GLY A 45 -9.34 16.76 -3.38
N VAL A 46 -8.97 15.50 -3.27
CA VAL A 46 -7.72 15.07 -2.62
C VAL A 46 -6.61 15.15 -3.66
N THR A 47 -5.64 16.02 -3.42
CA THR A 47 -4.50 16.28 -4.34
C THR A 47 -3.19 15.70 -3.83
N ASP A 48 -3.14 15.30 -2.56
CA ASP A 48 -1.95 14.71 -1.93
C ASP A 48 -2.36 13.51 -1.05
N TYR A 49 -1.43 12.61 -0.79
CA TYR A 49 -1.71 11.46 0.06
C TYR A 49 -1.87 11.88 1.52
N PRO A 50 -2.97 11.45 2.16
CA PRO A 50 -3.20 11.70 3.58
C PRO A 50 -2.14 11.08 4.50
N ASP A 51 -2.13 11.50 5.76
CA ASP A 51 -1.06 11.19 6.71
C ASP A 51 -1.07 9.71 7.18
N ILE A 52 -2.21 9.04 7.11
CA ILE A 52 -2.34 7.65 7.56
C ILE A 52 -2.56 6.72 6.37
N ALA A 53 -1.69 5.73 6.24
CA ALA A 53 -1.81 4.63 5.29
C ALA A 53 -2.02 3.31 6.02
N VAL A 54 -3.09 2.60 5.70
CA VAL A 54 -3.35 1.26 6.20
C VAL A 54 -3.11 0.27 5.07
N MET A 55 -1.99 -0.42 5.15
CA MET A 55 -1.58 -1.41 4.16
C MET A 55 -2.03 -2.81 4.58
N ASN A 56 -2.82 -3.46 3.74
CA ASN A 56 -3.27 -4.83 3.92
C ASN A 56 -2.46 -5.73 2.97
N LEU A 57 -1.70 -6.65 3.51
CA LEU A 57 -0.91 -7.63 2.75
C LEU A 57 -1.73 -8.90 2.55
N MET A 58 -1.82 -9.38 1.31
CA MET A 58 -2.69 -10.49 0.95
C MET A 58 -1.95 -11.56 0.16
N LYS A 59 -2.16 -12.82 0.53
CA LYS A 59 -1.74 -13.98 -0.23
C LYS A 59 -2.89 -14.42 -1.13
N VAL A 60 -2.85 -13.99 -2.38
CA VAL A 60 -3.83 -14.40 -3.38
C VAL A 60 -3.46 -15.79 -3.90
N LYS A 61 -4.46 -16.66 -4.05
CA LYS A 61 -4.27 -18.04 -4.50
C LYS A 61 -3.70 -18.06 -5.92
N HIS A 62 -2.77 -18.96 -6.16
CA HIS A 62 -2.14 -19.13 -7.48
C HIS A 62 -3.22 -19.35 -8.57
N GLY A 63 -3.05 -18.71 -9.72
CA GLY A 63 -4.03 -18.73 -10.84
C GLY A 63 -5.27 -17.87 -10.63
N LYS A 64 -5.41 -17.16 -9.47
CA LYS A 64 -6.56 -16.31 -9.15
C LYS A 64 -6.23 -14.82 -9.13
N TYR A 65 -5.03 -14.40 -9.50
CA TYR A 65 -4.57 -13.01 -9.42
C TYR A 65 -5.48 -12.06 -10.18
N LYS A 66 -5.76 -12.37 -11.47
CA LYS A 66 -6.63 -11.52 -12.27
C LYS A 66 -8.05 -11.42 -11.69
N ALA A 67 -8.64 -12.53 -11.27
CA ALA A 67 -9.98 -12.53 -10.69
C ALA A 67 -10.04 -11.69 -9.39
N TYR A 68 -9.01 -11.76 -8.56
CA TYR A 68 -8.88 -10.93 -7.37
C TYR A 68 -8.75 -9.43 -7.72
N GLU A 69 -7.85 -9.09 -8.64
CA GLU A 69 -7.63 -7.71 -9.10
C GLU A 69 -8.92 -7.12 -9.70
N ASP A 70 -9.66 -7.89 -10.50
CA ASP A 70 -10.92 -7.45 -11.11
C ASP A 70 -12.00 -7.16 -10.05
N ILE A 71 -12.12 -8.00 -9.01
CA ILE A 71 -13.06 -7.78 -7.90
C ILE A 71 -12.68 -6.54 -7.10
N GLU A 72 -11.41 -6.38 -6.74
CA GLU A 72 -10.93 -5.20 -5.99
C GLU A 72 -11.21 -3.90 -6.77
N LYS A 73 -10.89 -3.86 -8.06
CA LYS A 73 -11.19 -2.71 -8.93
C LYS A 73 -12.69 -2.46 -9.05
N ALA A 74 -13.50 -3.51 -9.16
CA ALA A 74 -14.95 -3.36 -9.26
C ALA A 74 -15.57 -2.83 -7.96
N THR A 75 -15.02 -3.23 -6.81
CA THR A 75 -15.49 -2.83 -5.48
C THR A 75 -15.07 -1.40 -5.13
N THR A 76 -13.92 -0.95 -5.63
CA THR A 76 -13.38 0.39 -5.32
C THR A 76 -13.19 1.20 -6.62
N LYS A 77 -14.28 1.52 -7.31
CA LYS A 77 -14.25 2.40 -8.50
C LYS A 77 -14.20 3.87 -8.14
N THR A 78 -14.84 4.24 -7.04
CA THR A 78 -14.93 5.62 -6.56
C THR A 78 -14.96 5.63 -5.04
N ILE A 79 -14.51 6.72 -4.46
CA ILE A 79 -14.63 6.98 -3.03
C ILE A 79 -15.61 8.12 -2.86
N ALA A 80 -16.72 7.87 -2.17
CA ALA A 80 -17.76 8.86 -1.97
C ALA A 80 -17.23 10.11 -1.25
N LYS A 81 -17.65 11.30 -1.69
CA LYS A 81 -17.34 12.56 -1.02
C LYS A 81 -17.82 12.49 0.44
N GLY A 82 -16.95 12.90 1.37
CA GLY A 82 -17.22 12.80 2.81
C GLY A 82 -16.98 11.42 3.42
N SER A 83 -16.55 10.41 2.64
CA SER A 83 -16.06 9.17 3.20
C SER A 83 -14.87 9.44 4.12
N PRO A 84 -14.73 8.71 5.26
CA PRO A 84 -13.51 8.76 6.06
C PRO A 84 -12.27 8.28 5.27
N ARG A 85 -12.44 7.32 4.35
CA ARG A 85 -11.37 6.89 3.43
C ARG A 85 -11.16 7.95 2.34
N LYS A 86 -9.93 8.41 2.19
CA LYS A 86 -9.53 9.45 1.25
C LYS A 86 -8.89 8.93 -0.03
N GLY A 87 -8.35 7.74 0.02
CA GLY A 87 -7.72 7.09 -1.10
C GLY A 87 -7.68 5.58 -0.94
N TRP A 88 -7.45 4.89 -2.03
CA TRP A 88 -7.24 3.46 -2.10
C TRP A 88 -6.29 3.12 -3.24
N SER A 89 -5.39 2.19 -3.03
CA SER A 89 -4.55 1.64 -4.08
C SER A 89 -4.41 0.13 -3.96
N LEU A 90 -4.16 -0.52 -5.07
CA LEU A 90 -3.89 -1.95 -5.19
C LEU A 90 -2.52 -2.14 -5.84
N GLY A 91 -1.62 -2.82 -5.15
CA GLY A 91 -0.32 -3.21 -5.66
C GLY A 91 -0.17 -4.73 -5.79
N LYS A 92 0.70 -5.13 -6.69
CA LYS A 92 1.05 -6.53 -6.95
C LYS A 92 2.56 -6.70 -6.96
N ARG A 93 3.05 -7.73 -6.28
CA ARG A 93 4.45 -8.10 -6.34
C ARG A 93 4.81 -8.64 -7.72
N ILE A 94 5.99 -8.26 -8.21
CA ILE A 94 6.54 -8.72 -9.48
C ILE A 94 7.87 -9.47 -9.32
N ASP A 95 8.48 -9.39 -8.15
CA ASP A 95 9.68 -10.15 -7.83
C ASP A 95 9.37 -11.65 -7.76
N ARG A 96 10.23 -12.44 -8.36
CA ARG A 96 10.15 -13.89 -8.31
C ARG A 96 10.80 -14.36 -7.02
N ILE A 97 9.98 -14.61 -6.02
CA ILE A 97 10.44 -15.21 -4.78
C ILE A 97 9.95 -16.66 -4.74
N GLY A 98 10.76 -17.54 -4.18
CA GLY A 98 10.47 -18.97 -4.07
C GLY A 98 9.11 -19.31 -3.48
N THR A 99 8.83 -20.55 -3.25
CA THR A 99 7.52 -21.12 -2.92
C THR A 99 6.87 -20.59 -1.63
N GLU A 100 7.63 -19.97 -0.73
CA GLU A 100 7.14 -19.44 0.56
C GLU A 100 6.90 -17.92 0.51
N ILE A 101 6.08 -17.47 -0.44
CA ILE A 101 5.70 -16.07 -0.52
C ILE A 101 4.70 -15.77 0.59
N ALA A 102 5.07 -14.86 1.50
CA ALA A 102 4.20 -14.41 2.58
C ALA A 102 2.97 -13.65 2.06
N TRP A 103 3.12 -12.87 0.96
CA TRP A 103 2.04 -12.12 0.33
C TRP A 103 2.34 -11.88 -1.16
N THR A 104 1.33 -11.67 -1.97
CA THR A 104 1.40 -11.46 -3.43
C THR A 104 0.87 -10.12 -3.87
N HIS A 105 -0.11 -9.59 -3.14
CA HIS A 105 -0.77 -8.32 -3.38
C HIS A 105 -0.88 -7.54 -2.08
N PHE A 106 -1.08 -6.23 -2.20
CA PHE A 106 -1.45 -5.38 -1.08
C PHE A 106 -2.48 -4.34 -1.53
N THR A 107 -3.33 -3.93 -0.61
CA THR A 107 -4.09 -2.69 -0.76
C THR A 107 -3.61 -1.67 0.25
N VAL A 108 -3.70 -0.40 -0.09
CA VAL A 108 -3.50 0.70 0.85
C VAL A 108 -4.77 1.53 0.89
N ASP A 109 -5.29 1.70 2.09
CA ASP A 109 -6.39 2.62 2.38
C ASP A 109 -5.81 3.88 3.05
N TRP A 110 -6.14 5.06 2.53
CA TRP A 110 -5.62 6.34 3.00
C TRP A 110 -6.65 7.09 3.84
N PHE A 111 -6.20 7.68 4.96
CA PHE A 111 -7.04 8.43 5.91
C PHE A 111 -6.30 9.67 6.43
N ASP A 112 -7.06 10.73 6.75
CA ASP A 112 -6.48 11.91 7.39
C ASP A 112 -6.06 11.61 8.84
N LYS A 113 -6.78 10.70 9.52
CA LYS A 113 -6.54 10.33 10.91
C LYS A 113 -6.75 8.83 11.14
N TYR A 114 -5.99 8.25 12.05
CA TYR A 114 -6.17 6.85 12.44
C TYR A 114 -7.57 6.56 13.00
N SER A 115 -8.20 7.52 13.69
CA SER A 115 -9.56 7.40 14.17
C SER A 115 -10.60 7.18 13.04
N ASP A 116 -10.32 7.68 11.84
CA ASP A 116 -11.23 7.51 10.69
C ASP A 116 -11.17 6.08 10.13
N PHE A 117 -9.99 5.47 10.16
CA PHE A 117 -9.84 4.03 9.91
C PHE A 117 -10.64 3.20 10.93
N LEU A 118 -10.53 3.52 12.22
CA LEU A 118 -11.27 2.81 13.27
C LEU A 118 -12.78 2.92 13.09
N LYS A 119 -13.30 4.12 12.78
CA LYS A 119 -14.73 4.34 12.49
C LYS A 119 -15.22 3.52 11.30
N LEU A 120 -14.43 3.42 10.23
CA LEU A 120 -14.79 2.62 9.07
C LEU A 120 -14.87 1.13 9.41
N ASN A 121 -13.94 0.62 10.21
CA ASN A 121 -13.87 -0.79 10.59
C ASN A 121 -14.86 -1.18 11.71
N ALA A 122 -15.33 -0.22 12.49
CA ALA A 122 -16.36 -0.46 13.51
C ALA A 122 -17.77 -0.70 12.93
N ARG A 123 -17.96 -0.41 11.63
CA ARG A 123 -19.22 -0.74 10.95
C ARG A 123 -19.33 -2.27 10.83
N PRO A 124 -20.45 -2.87 11.23
CA PRO A 124 -20.65 -4.29 11.02
C PRO A 124 -20.51 -4.56 9.53
N SER A 125 -19.57 -5.43 9.16
CA SER A 125 -19.51 -5.94 7.81
C SER A 125 -20.86 -6.60 7.54
N SER A 126 -21.64 -6.06 6.63
CA SER A 126 -22.81 -6.78 6.16
C SER A 126 -22.27 -8.06 5.52
N ASN A 127 -22.48 -9.21 6.15
CA ASN A 127 -22.17 -10.52 5.56
C ASN A 127 -22.92 -10.76 4.25
N ALA A 128 -23.70 -9.80 3.82
CA ALA A 128 -24.51 -9.79 2.61
C ALA A 128 -23.75 -9.35 1.35
N ASP A 129 -22.55 -8.77 1.48
CA ASP A 129 -21.80 -8.38 0.28
C ASP A 129 -21.18 -9.61 -0.39
N LYS A 130 -21.85 -10.08 -1.42
CA LYS A 130 -21.44 -11.23 -2.24
C LYS A 130 -20.02 -11.04 -2.83
N ASN A 131 -19.64 -9.81 -3.14
CA ASN A 131 -18.31 -9.51 -3.66
C ASN A 131 -17.24 -9.70 -2.58
N TYR A 132 -17.52 -9.26 -1.35
CA TYR A 132 -16.62 -9.48 -0.22
C TYR A 132 -16.42 -10.98 0.05
N GLN A 133 -17.49 -11.76 0.09
CA GLN A 133 -17.40 -13.20 0.28
C GLN A 133 -16.63 -13.91 -0.86
N ASN A 134 -16.82 -13.48 -2.10
CA ASN A 134 -16.08 -14.01 -3.24
C ASN A 134 -14.59 -13.63 -3.15
N MET A 135 -14.27 -12.42 -2.75
CA MET A 135 -12.90 -11.97 -2.53
C MET A 135 -12.19 -12.81 -1.45
N MET A 136 -12.87 -13.10 -0.34
CA MET A 136 -12.35 -13.93 0.75
C MET A 136 -12.02 -15.36 0.32
N LYS A 137 -12.68 -15.89 -0.73
CA LYS A 137 -12.35 -17.20 -1.31
C LYS A 137 -11.08 -17.19 -2.16
N LEU A 138 -10.66 -16.02 -2.62
CA LEU A 138 -9.51 -15.85 -3.54
C LEU A 138 -8.21 -15.57 -2.81
N ARG A 139 -8.27 -15.05 -1.59
CA ARG A 139 -7.11 -14.58 -0.87
C ARG A 139 -7.19 -14.77 0.65
N ASP A 140 -6.04 -14.78 1.30
CA ASP A 140 -5.90 -14.68 2.74
C ASP A 140 -5.29 -13.31 3.09
N LEU A 141 -5.82 -12.62 4.09
CA LEU A 141 -5.19 -11.45 4.67
C LEU A 141 -4.07 -11.94 5.59
N THR A 142 -2.82 -11.71 5.20
CA THR A 142 -1.66 -12.22 5.94
C THR A 142 -1.17 -11.24 6.99
N ASN A 143 -1.26 -9.95 6.71
CA ASN A 143 -0.84 -8.92 7.66
C ASN A 143 -1.53 -7.59 7.37
N ARG A 144 -1.56 -6.71 8.38
CA ARG A 144 -1.99 -5.31 8.27
C ARG A 144 -0.96 -4.43 8.94
N ILE A 145 -0.52 -3.40 8.24
CA ILE A 145 0.46 -2.43 8.69
C ILE A 145 -0.20 -1.05 8.66
N VAL A 146 -0.01 -0.27 9.71
CA VAL A 146 -0.43 1.12 9.76
C VAL A 146 0.83 1.97 9.69
N LEU A 147 0.87 2.88 8.73
CA LEU A 147 1.95 3.83 8.52
C LEU A 147 1.42 5.24 8.75
N GLU A 148 2.20 6.05 9.43
CA GLU A 148 1.94 7.47 9.61
C GLU A 148 3.02 8.26 8.88
N LYS A 149 2.60 9.29 8.13
CA LYS A 149 3.51 10.17 7.40
C LYS A 149 4.25 11.08 8.37
N PHE A 150 5.56 10.94 8.43
CA PHE A 150 6.43 11.89 9.13
C PHE A 150 6.97 12.90 8.14
N ILE A 151 6.72 14.17 8.38
CA ILE A 151 7.31 15.26 7.59
C ILE A 151 8.64 15.61 8.23
N PHE A 152 9.73 15.30 7.55
CA PHE A 152 11.03 15.83 7.86
C PHE A 152 11.11 17.22 7.24
N LEU A 153 10.97 18.25 8.06
CA LEU A 153 11.29 19.62 7.66
C LEU A 153 12.81 19.73 7.63
N ASN A 154 13.39 19.64 6.44
CA ASN A 154 14.76 20.11 6.26
C ASN A 154 14.75 21.63 6.48
N LYS A 155 15.41 22.09 7.52
CA LYS A 155 15.71 23.50 7.75
C LYS A 155 16.89 23.89 6.91
#